data_501f1f52ba19b0a9d45ea44034f0fb1d
#
_entry.id   501f1f52ba19b0a9d45ea44034f0fb1d
#
_cell.length_a   1.000
_cell.length_b   1.000
_cell.length_c   1.000
_cell.angle_alpha   90.00
_cell.angle_beta   90.00
_cell.angle_gamma   90.00
#
_symmetry.space_group_name_H-M   'P 1'
#
loop_
_entity.id
_entity.type
_entity.pdbx_description
1 polymer ?
#
loop_
_entity_poly.entity_id
_entity_poly.type
_entity_poly.pdbx_seq_one_letter_code
_entity_poly.pdbx_strand_id
1 'polypeptide(L)'
;MKGKWIMIRIIEEPRVICSNRESIYKVFAWPTVARLQDGTLAMTASGFRMRHVCPFGKSVICYSRDNGQTWSKPAVLIDTLLDDRDTGILPYGEKNVIVTSFTDSTDFQRYAVDWVIKNLDSSLRQTLENQYISAYLDITDTLNPDEKYLGSEYIISHDGGYTFGKRHMCEISCPHGPAVLNNGKVIYVGTVW
;
A
#
# COMPACT_ATOMS: atom_id res chain seq x y z
N MET A 1 -19.14 -31.18 -20.24
CA MET A 1 -17.79 -30.57 -20.38
C MET A 1 -16.99 -30.94 -19.14
N LYS A 2 -15.92 -31.73 -19.28
CA LYS A 2 -15.04 -32.08 -18.15
C LYS A 2 -14.18 -30.86 -17.87
N GLY A 3 -14.33 -30.21 -16.70
CA GLY A 3 -13.52 -29.09 -16.26
C GLY A 3 -12.05 -29.48 -16.26
N LYS A 4 -11.23 -28.73 -16.99
CA LYS A 4 -9.77 -28.83 -16.94
C LYS A 4 -9.32 -28.23 -15.62
N TRP A 5 -8.87 -29.06 -14.67
CA TRP A 5 -8.26 -28.57 -13.44
C TRP A 5 -6.94 -27.91 -13.79
N ILE A 6 -6.79 -26.63 -13.46
CA ILE A 6 -5.50 -25.93 -13.54
C ILE A 6 -4.74 -26.29 -12.27
N MET A 7 -3.65 -27.03 -12.43
CA MET A 7 -2.76 -27.36 -11.31
C MET A 7 -1.78 -26.21 -11.14
N ILE A 8 -1.87 -25.49 -10.00
CA ILE A 8 -0.88 -24.49 -9.62
C ILE A 8 0.33 -25.24 -9.05
N ARG A 9 1.50 -25.01 -9.63
CA ARG A 9 2.77 -25.55 -9.14
C ARG A 9 3.60 -24.41 -8.58
N ILE A 10 4.02 -24.53 -7.32
CA ILE A 10 5.05 -23.68 -6.72
C ILE A 10 6.39 -24.16 -7.29
N ILE A 11 7.10 -23.28 -7.96
CA ILE A 11 8.36 -23.59 -8.64
C ILE A 11 9.60 -23.05 -7.91
N GLU A 12 9.41 -22.14 -6.95
CA GLU A 12 10.49 -21.57 -6.14
C GLU A 12 10.01 -21.31 -4.70
N GLU A 13 10.93 -21.34 -3.76
CA GLU A 13 10.66 -20.97 -2.38
C GLU A 13 10.32 -19.46 -2.26
N PRO A 14 9.43 -19.08 -1.31
CA PRO A 14 9.12 -17.68 -1.07
C PRO A 14 10.35 -16.85 -0.72
N ARG A 15 10.47 -15.65 -1.28
CA ARG A 15 11.57 -14.72 -1.02
C ARG A 15 11.08 -13.43 -0.39
N VAL A 16 11.89 -12.86 0.49
CA VAL A 16 11.65 -11.52 1.04
C VAL A 16 12.11 -10.48 0.03
N ILE A 17 11.17 -9.67 -0.50
CA ILE A 17 11.45 -8.61 -1.46
C ILE A 17 12.04 -7.38 -0.76
N CYS A 18 11.42 -6.94 0.32
CA CYS A 18 11.89 -5.81 1.11
C CYS A 18 11.73 -6.08 2.60
N SER A 19 12.61 -5.50 3.39
CA SER A 19 12.64 -5.70 4.84
C SER A 19 13.37 -4.54 5.51
N ASN A 20 12.91 -4.14 6.69
CA ASN A 20 13.55 -3.13 7.54
C ASN A 20 13.62 -3.65 8.99
N ARG A 21 14.23 -4.85 9.15
CA ARG A 21 14.17 -5.66 10.40
C ARG A 21 14.73 -4.95 11.63
N GLU A 22 15.72 -4.10 11.44
CA GLU A 22 16.41 -3.36 12.50
C GLU A 22 15.65 -2.10 12.96
N SER A 23 14.55 -1.76 12.29
CA SER A 23 13.74 -0.58 12.58
C SER A 23 12.44 -0.96 13.31
N ILE A 24 11.88 0.00 14.05
CA ILE A 24 10.51 -0.09 14.54
C ILE A 24 9.50 -0.04 13.39
N TYR A 25 9.85 0.59 12.24
CA TYR A 25 9.06 0.68 11.00
C TYR A 25 9.35 -0.51 10.07
N LYS A 26 9.23 -1.72 10.56
CA LYS A 26 9.69 -2.95 9.88
C LYS A 26 8.63 -3.69 9.09
N VAL A 27 7.36 -3.31 9.22
CA VAL A 27 6.25 -4.01 8.56
C VAL A 27 6.08 -3.50 7.13
N PHE A 28 6.11 -4.44 6.18
CA PHE A 28 5.72 -4.27 4.79
C PHE A 28 4.70 -5.37 4.49
N ALA A 29 3.54 -4.99 3.95
CA ALA A 29 2.42 -5.92 3.78
C ALA A 29 1.53 -5.54 2.60
N TRP A 30 0.61 -6.44 2.25
CA TRP A 30 -0.41 -6.28 1.20
C TRP A 30 0.21 -5.89 -0.16
N PRO A 31 1.11 -6.74 -0.70
CA PRO A 31 1.77 -6.43 -1.95
C PRO A 31 0.85 -6.66 -3.16
N THR A 32 0.98 -5.80 -4.15
CA THR A 32 0.46 -5.99 -5.50
C THR A 32 1.62 -5.97 -6.48
N VAL A 33 1.68 -6.90 -7.43
CA VAL A 33 2.75 -6.99 -8.44
C VAL A 33 2.16 -6.83 -9.82
N ALA A 34 2.79 -6.00 -10.64
CA ALA A 34 2.48 -5.85 -12.05
C ALA A 34 3.76 -5.94 -12.90
N ARG A 35 3.59 -6.38 -14.17
CA ARG A 35 4.64 -6.30 -15.18
C ARG A 35 4.43 -5.04 -16.01
N LEU A 36 5.41 -4.15 -15.98
CA LEU A 36 5.43 -2.93 -16.81
C LEU A 36 5.64 -3.28 -18.28
N GLN A 37 5.39 -2.31 -19.16
CA GLN A 37 5.46 -2.51 -20.62
C GLN A 37 6.87 -2.86 -21.11
N ASP A 38 7.92 -2.41 -20.42
CA ASP A 38 9.32 -2.73 -20.73
C ASP A 38 9.77 -4.10 -20.17
N GLY A 39 8.87 -4.84 -19.52
CA GLY A 39 9.13 -6.14 -18.92
C GLY A 39 9.58 -6.09 -17.46
N THR A 40 9.88 -4.92 -16.90
CA THR A 40 10.20 -4.73 -15.48
C THR A 40 9.02 -5.18 -14.60
N LEU A 41 9.29 -5.90 -13.52
CA LEU A 41 8.29 -6.14 -12.49
C LEU A 41 8.28 -4.95 -11.51
N ALA A 42 7.11 -4.42 -11.22
CA ALA A 42 6.88 -3.43 -10.18
C ALA A 42 6.02 -4.04 -9.08
N MET A 43 6.46 -3.96 -7.85
CA MET A 43 5.70 -4.38 -6.66
C MET A 43 5.41 -3.16 -5.81
N THR A 44 4.13 -2.92 -5.55
CA THR A 44 3.68 -1.92 -4.58
C THR A 44 3.23 -2.59 -3.29
N ALA A 45 3.34 -1.89 -2.16
CA ALA A 45 2.92 -2.40 -0.87
C ALA A 45 2.68 -1.24 0.11
N SER A 46 2.01 -1.53 1.22
CA SER A 46 2.06 -0.68 2.42
C SER A 46 3.38 -0.95 3.15
N GLY A 47 4.19 0.06 3.35
CA GLY A 47 5.52 -0.07 3.95
C GLY A 47 5.77 0.86 5.12
N PHE A 48 6.93 0.69 5.75
CA PHE A 48 7.43 1.52 6.85
C PHE A 48 6.47 1.64 8.04
N ARG A 49 5.80 0.55 8.36
CA ARG A 49 4.79 0.48 9.41
C ARG A 49 5.36 -0.16 10.67
N MET A 50 4.87 0.22 11.83
CA MET A 50 5.13 -0.47 13.08
C MET A 50 4.26 -1.72 13.21
N ARG A 51 2.99 -1.63 12.74
CA ARG A 51 1.95 -2.66 12.84
C ARG A 51 0.87 -2.46 11.78
N HIS A 52 -0.24 -3.23 11.88
CA HIS A 52 -1.33 -3.27 10.90
C HIS A 52 -1.99 -1.89 10.66
N VAL A 53 -2.48 -1.23 11.69
CA VAL A 53 -2.98 0.15 11.62
C VAL A 53 -1.89 1.06 12.18
N CYS A 54 -1.39 1.99 11.36
CA CYS A 54 -0.22 2.75 11.73
C CYS A 54 -0.11 4.05 10.91
N PRO A 55 -0.22 5.24 11.54
CA PRO A 55 -0.18 6.53 10.84
C PRO A 55 1.14 6.81 10.12
N PHE A 56 2.18 5.99 10.35
CA PHE A 56 3.45 6.08 9.64
C PHE A 56 3.48 5.21 8.38
N GLY A 57 2.37 4.52 8.06
CA GLY A 57 2.23 3.70 6.86
C GLY A 57 2.37 4.53 5.60
N LYS A 58 3.13 4.03 4.62
CA LYS A 58 3.39 4.67 3.33
C LYS A 58 3.12 3.71 2.19
N SER A 59 2.60 4.22 1.08
CA SER A 59 2.59 3.48 -0.16
C SER A 59 3.99 3.45 -0.76
N VAL A 60 4.52 2.27 -1.04
CA VAL A 60 5.88 2.08 -1.56
C VAL A 60 5.89 1.27 -2.85
N ILE A 61 6.98 1.38 -3.61
CA ILE A 61 7.25 0.60 -4.83
C ILE A 61 8.66 0.04 -4.83
N CYS A 62 8.81 -1.20 -5.30
CA CYS A 62 10.08 -1.84 -5.61
C CYS A 62 10.06 -2.33 -7.06
N TYR A 63 11.23 -2.36 -7.72
CA TYR A 63 11.38 -2.80 -9.10
C TYR A 63 12.33 -3.99 -9.21
N SER A 64 12.01 -4.92 -10.14
CA SER A 64 12.90 -5.99 -10.56
C SER A 64 13.04 -6.01 -12.08
N ARG A 65 14.28 -6.00 -12.58
CA ARG A 65 14.60 -6.05 -14.01
C ARG A 65 15.07 -7.43 -14.46
N ASP A 66 15.16 -8.37 -13.56
CA ASP A 66 15.68 -9.72 -13.76
C ASP A 66 14.62 -10.79 -13.44
N ASN A 67 13.36 -10.45 -13.72
CA ASN A 67 12.20 -11.33 -13.54
C ASN A 67 12.03 -11.82 -12.09
N GLY A 68 12.26 -10.95 -11.11
CA GLY A 68 12.03 -11.22 -9.69
C GLY A 68 13.23 -11.79 -8.94
N GLN A 69 14.40 -11.94 -9.59
CA GLN A 69 15.59 -12.47 -8.93
C GLN A 69 16.14 -11.48 -7.91
N THR A 70 16.24 -10.21 -8.29
CA THR A 70 16.63 -9.11 -7.40
C THR A 70 15.62 -7.97 -7.47
N TRP A 71 15.55 -7.19 -6.40
CA TRP A 71 14.63 -6.06 -6.26
C TRP A 71 15.35 -4.83 -5.76
N SER A 72 14.90 -3.67 -6.22
CA SER A 72 15.35 -2.39 -5.68
C SER A 72 14.96 -2.24 -4.21
N LYS A 73 15.58 -1.30 -3.52
CA LYS A 73 15.05 -0.81 -2.24
C LYS A 73 13.68 -0.15 -2.47
N PRO A 74 12.78 -0.15 -1.45
CA PRO A 74 11.49 0.50 -1.56
C PRO A 74 11.66 2.00 -1.71
N ALA A 75 11.00 2.58 -2.73
CA ALA A 75 10.80 4.00 -2.88
C ALA A 75 9.39 4.38 -2.41
N VAL A 76 9.24 5.53 -1.77
CA VAL A 76 7.95 6.04 -1.32
C VAL A 76 7.20 6.65 -2.50
N LEU A 77 5.93 6.27 -2.67
CA LEU A 77 5.01 6.81 -3.68
C LEU A 77 4.04 7.83 -3.08
N ILE A 78 3.39 7.45 -1.99
CA ILE A 78 2.40 8.27 -1.27
C ILE A 78 2.79 8.26 0.20
N ASP A 79 2.76 9.46 0.81
CA ASP A 79 3.10 9.70 2.22
C ASP A 79 2.26 10.88 2.69
N THR A 80 1.12 10.58 3.32
CA THR A 80 0.23 11.59 3.90
C THR A 80 0.43 11.68 5.42
N LEU A 81 -0.40 12.46 6.10
CA LEU A 81 -0.45 12.48 7.56
C LEU A 81 -1.29 11.33 8.14
N LEU A 82 -1.95 10.55 7.30
CA LEU A 82 -2.77 9.40 7.68
C LEU A 82 -2.06 8.09 7.37
N ASP A 83 -2.71 6.99 7.70
CA ASP A 83 -2.25 5.63 7.41
C ASP A 83 -2.47 5.29 5.93
N ASP A 84 -1.46 5.49 5.07
CA ASP A 84 -1.53 5.14 3.64
C ASP A 84 -1.44 3.62 3.45
N ARG A 85 -2.46 3.02 2.76
CA ARG A 85 -2.70 1.57 2.79
C ARG A 85 -2.97 0.94 1.43
N ASP A 86 -2.71 -0.37 1.42
CA ASP A 86 -3.18 -1.36 0.43
C ASP A 86 -3.02 -0.91 -1.01
N THR A 87 -1.78 -0.60 -1.35
CA THR A 87 -1.40 0.00 -2.62
C THR A 87 -1.60 -0.97 -3.79
N GLY A 88 -2.50 -0.60 -4.70
CA GLY A 88 -2.69 -1.29 -5.98
C GLY A 88 -1.84 -0.68 -7.09
N ILE A 89 -1.48 -1.47 -8.10
CA ILE A 89 -0.77 -1.00 -9.29
C ILE A 89 -1.34 -1.65 -10.55
N LEU A 90 -1.59 -0.86 -11.60
CA LEU A 90 -2.06 -1.33 -12.89
C LEU A 90 -1.38 -0.58 -14.05
N PRO A 91 -0.57 -1.24 -14.87
CA PRO A 91 -0.17 -0.73 -16.18
C PRO A 91 -1.35 -0.76 -17.16
N TYR A 92 -1.53 0.31 -17.97
CA TYR A 92 -2.56 0.38 -19.01
C TYR A 92 -2.12 1.26 -20.18
N GLY A 93 -2.68 1.01 -21.36
CA GLY A 93 -2.24 1.68 -22.58
C GLY A 93 -0.75 1.43 -22.88
N GLU A 94 -0.07 2.38 -23.49
CA GLU A 94 1.32 2.21 -23.92
C GLU A 94 2.34 2.47 -22.82
N LYS A 95 2.15 3.53 -22.00
CA LYS A 95 3.13 3.95 -20.97
C LYS A 95 2.48 4.39 -19.68
N ASN A 96 1.17 4.22 -19.54
CA ASN A 96 0.50 4.66 -18.34
C ASN A 96 0.55 3.58 -17.26
N VAL A 97 0.72 4.02 -16.01
CA VAL A 97 0.58 3.19 -14.83
C VAL A 97 -0.22 3.97 -13.80
N ILE A 98 -1.30 3.39 -13.30
CA ILE A 98 -2.06 3.93 -12.17
C ILE A 98 -1.70 3.17 -10.91
N VAL A 99 -1.50 3.91 -9.83
CA VAL A 99 -1.33 3.38 -8.47
C VAL A 99 -2.45 3.94 -7.62
N THR A 100 -3.11 3.07 -6.86
CA THR A 100 -4.19 3.42 -5.95
C THR A 100 -3.78 3.16 -4.51
N SER A 101 -4.32 3.92 -3.57
CA SER A 101 -4.18 3.75 -2.14
C SER A 101 -5.43 4.25 -1.43
N PHE A 102 -5.58 3.95 -0.15
CA PHE A 102 -6.58 4.59 0.70
C PHE A 102 -6.01 4.86 2.10
N THR A 103 -6.72 5.68 2.87
CA THR A 103 -6.29 6.07 4.21
C THR A 103 -7.36 5.75 5.23
N ASP A 104 -6.96 5.48 6.47
CA ASP A 104 -7.86 5.35 7.61
C ASP A 104 -7.96 6.69 8.36
N SER A 105 -9.14 7.02 8.90
CA SER A 105 -9.36 8.21 9.71
C SER A 105 -8.55 8.21 11.00
N THR A 106 -8.29 9.40 11.56
CA THR A 106 -7.63 9.54 12.86
C THR A 106 -8.42 8.84 13.96
N ASP A 107 -9.74 8.90 13.94
CA ASP A 107 -10.61 8.20 14.89
C ASP A 107 -10.45 6.69 14.81
N PHE A 108 -10.40 6.11 13.60
CA PHE A 108 -10.18 4.68 13.44
C PHE A 108 -8.78 4.27 13.92
N GLN A 109 -7.77 5.08 13.67
CA GLN A 109 -6.42 4.83 14.14
C GLN A 109 -6.33 4.87 15.66
N ARG A 110 -7.02 5.80 16.34
CA ARG A 110 -7.14 5.84 17.80
C ARG A 110 -7.85 4.62 18.35
N TYR A 111 -8.98 4.24 17.76
CA TYR A 111 -9.68 3.01 18.12
C TYR A 111 -8.75 1.79 18.03
N ALA A 112 -7.92 1.69 17.00
CA ALA A 112 -6.97 0.58 16.86
C ALA A 112 -5.88 0.59 17.94
N VAL A 113 -5.42 1.76 18.42
CA VAL A 113 -4.52 1.87 19.58
C VAL A 113 -5.20 1.35 20.83
N ASP A 114 -6.41 1.83 21.13
CA ASP A 114 -7.17 1.44 22.32
C ASP A 114 -7.48 -0.07 22.32
N TRP A 115 -7.81 -0.62 21.13
CA TRP A 115 -8.04 -2.05 20.98
C TRP A 115 -6.79 -2.86 21.31
N VAL A 116 -5.60 -2.45 20.87
CA VAL A 116 -4.33 -3.11 21.18
C VAL A 116 -4.04 -3.05 22.67
N ILE A 117 -4.21 -1.89 23.32
CA ILE A 117 -4.01 -1.72 24.74
C ILE A 117 -4.92 -2.66 25.54
N LYS A 118 -6.16 -2.79 25.13
CA LYS A 118 -7.17 -3.59 25.85
C LYS A 118 -7.03 -5.10 25.65
N ASN A 119 -6.60 -5.56 24.49
CA ASN A 119 -6.73 -6.96 24.09
C ASN A 119 -5.40 -7.72 23.92
N LEU A 120 -4.27 -7.04 23.89
CA LEU A 120 -2.97 -7.67 23.72
C LEU A 120 -2.09 -7.46 24.96
N ASP A 121 -1.23 -8.45 25.24
CA ASP A 121 -0.26 -8.34 26.32
C ASP A 121 0.66 -7.14 26.09
N SER A 122 0.84 -6.34 27.16
CA SER A 122 1.66 -5.14 27.13
C SER A 122 3.16 -5.49 27.20
N SER A 123 3.72 -5.95 26.09
CA SER A 123 5.18 -5.93 25.97
C SER A 123 5.69 -4.49 25.97
N LEU A 124 6.91 -4.27 26.43
CA LEU A 124 7.56 -2.95 26.39
C LEU A 124 7.50 -2.35 24.98
N ARG A 125 7.68 -3.17 23.97
CA ARG A 125 7.60 -2.77 22.57
C ARG A 125 6.21 -2.24 22.18
N GLN A 126 5.13 -2.95 22.52
CA GLN A 126 3.77 -2.50 22.23
C GLN A 126 3.43 -1.20 22.97
N THR A 127 3.89 -1.06 24.20
CA THR A 127 3.73 0.17 24.97
C THR A 127 4.41 1.35 24.27
N LEU A 128 5.64 1.19 23.79
CA LEU A 128 6.35 2.23 23.04
C LEU A 128 5.66 2.55 21.72
N GLU A 129 5.25 1.53 20.94
CA GLU A 129 4.52 1.72 19.68
C GLU A 129 3.21 2.51 19.90
N ASN A 130 2.44 2.18 20.95
CA ASN A 130 1.23 2.90 21.30
C ASN A 130 1.50 4.35 21.67
N GLN A 131 2.55 4.62 22.47
CA GLN A 131 2.94 5.99 22.85
C GLN A 131 3.33 6.82 21.62
N TYR A 132 4.13 6.26 20.70
CA TYR A 132 4.53 6.96 19.46
C TYR A 132 3.33 7.28 18.59
N ILE A 133 2.42 6.32 18.40
CA ILE A 133 1.24 6.52 17.57
C ILE A 133 0.30 7.55 18.20
N SER A 134 0.03 7.44 19.50
CA SER A 134 -0.84 8.40 20.21
C SER A 134 -0.28 9.82 20.14
N ALA A 135 1.00 10.00 20.43
CA ALA A 135 1.64 11.32 20.37
C ALA A 135 1.63 11.91 18.96
N TYR A 136 1.82 11.07 17.92
CA TYR A 136 1.70 11.52 16.54
C TYR A 136 0.27 11.98 16.21
N LEU A 137 -0.75 11.18 16.57
CA LEU A 137 -2.14 11.52 16.33
C LEU A 137 -2.56 12.80 17.07
N ASP A 138 -2.08 13.02 18.31
CA ASP A 138 -2.36 14.25 19.06
C ASP A 138 -1.83 15.50 18.36
N ILE A 139 -0.67 15.40 17.73
CA ILE A 139 -0.08 16.51 16.97
C ILE A 139 -0.82 16.70 15.63
N THR A 140 -1.05 15.62 14.91
CA THR A 140 -1.62 15.69 13.54
C THR A 140 -3.09 16.10 13.52
N ASP A 141 -3.87 15.79 14.55
CA ASP A 141 -5.27 16.23 14.67
C ASP A 141 -5.40 17.77 14.61
N THR A 142 -4.40 18.50 15.10
CA THR A 142 -4.39 19.96 15.01
C THR A 142 -4.29 20.48 13.56
N LEU A 143 -3.92 19.62 12.61
CA LEU A 143 -3.76 19.95 11.20
C LEU A 143 -4.98 19.52 10.34
N ASN A 144 -6.03 18.99 10.97
CA ASN A 144 -7.24 18.45 10.32
C ASN A 144 -6.89 17.51 9.14
N PRO A 145 -6.14 16.42 9.38
CA PRO A 145 -5.66 15.56 8.31
C PRO A 145 -6.79 14.83 7.58
N ASP A 146 -7.87 14.48 8.28
CA ASP A 146 -9.01 13.78 7.70
C ASP A 146 -9.69 14.62 6.61
N GLU A 147 -9.85 15.93 6.79
CA GLU A 147 -10.39 16.81 5.75
C GLU A 147 -9.57 16.82 4.45
N LYS A 148 -8.25 16.59 4.55
CA LYS A 148 -7.33 16.72 3.42
C LYS A 148 -6.99 15.39 2.75
N TYR A 149 -6.99 14.32 3.52
CA TYR A 149 -6.34 13.07 3.10
C TYR A 149 -7.21 11.83 3.27
N LEU A 150 -8.33 11.91 4.03
CA LEU A 150 -9.17 10.74 4.26
C LEU A 150 -9.86 10.32 2.97
N GLY A 151 -9.79 9.02 2.68
CA GLY A 151 -10.46 8.40 1.55
C GLY A 151 -9.50 7.65 0.65
N SER A 152 -9.97 7.33 -0.56
CA SER A 152 -9.17 6.69 -1.59
C SER A 152 -8.53 7.72 -2.52
N GLU A 153 -7.41 7.34 -3.06
CA GLU A 153 -6.62 8.20 -3.93
C GLU A 153 -5.88 7.42 -5.00
N TYR A 154 -5.46 8.12 -6.03
CA TYR A 154 -4.61 7.55 -7.06
C TYR A 154 -3.57 8.56 -7.57
N ILE A 155 -2.49 8.03 -8.10
CA ILE A 155 -1.47 8.74 -8.86
C ILE A 155 -1.24 8.05 -10.20
N ILE A 156 -0.85 8.81 -11.22
CA ILE A 156 -0.61 8.29 -12.57
C ILE A 156 0.82 8.60 -12.99
N SER A 157 1.46 7.58 -13.57
CA SER A 157 2.68 7.70 -14.34
C SER A 157 2.33 7.71 -15.83
N HIS A 158 3.08 8.49 -16.60
CA HIS A 158 3.02 8.55 -18.08
C HIS A 158 4.34 8.14 -18.74
N ASP A 159 5.30 7.64 -17.97
CA ASP A 159 6.64 7.25 -18.42
C ASP A 159 6.94 5.76 -18.21
N GLY A 160 5.89 4.96 -18.04
CA GLY A 160 6.02 3.51 -17.86
C GLY A 160 6.11 3.08 -16.39
N GLY A 161 5.82 3.96 -15.42
CA GLY A 161 5.78 3.63 -14.00
C GLY A 161 7.03 4.03 -13.22
N TYR A 162 7.84 4.96 -13.74
CA TYR A 162 9.08 5.40 -13.09
C TYR A 162 8.93 6.73 -12.37
N THR A 163 8.14 7.67 -12.91
CA THR A 163 7.75 8.89 -12.19
C THR A 163 6.23 8.99 -12.12
N PHE A 164 5.74 9.57 -11.04
CA PHE A 164 4.30 9.68 -10.79
C PHE A 164 3.91 11.15 -10.61
N GLY A 165 2.73 11.50 -11.14
CA GLY A 165 2.15 12.82 -11.03
C GLY A 165 1.56 13.10 -9.66
N LYS A 166 0.81 14.20 -9.57
CA LYS A 166 0.12 14.59 -8.34
C LYS A 166 -0.95 13.58 -7.94
N ARG A 167 -1.28 13.58 -6.66
CA ARG A 167 -2.35 12.82 -6.05
C ARG A 167 -3.74 13.33 -6.47
N HIS A 168 -4.65 12.43 -6.71
CA HIS A 168 -6.06 12.67 -6.99
C HIS A 168 -6.91 11.86 -6.02
N MET A 169 -7.94 12.48 -5.45
CA MET A 169 -8.91 11.77 -4.63
C MET A 169 -9.90 10.98 -5.50
N CYS A 170 -10.41 9.89 -4.94
CA CYS A 170 -11.38 9.00 -5.57
C CYS A 170 -12.49 8.67 -4.56
N GLU A 171 -13.75 8.61 -5.03
CA GLU A 171 -14.90 8.30 -4.17
C GLU A 171 -15.02 6.82 -3.79
N ILE A 172 -14.27 5.95 -4.47
CA ILE A 172 -14.35 4.50 -4.32
C ILE A 172 -13.12 3.99 -3.62
N SER A 173 -13.29 3.17 -2.60
CA SER A 173 -12.23 2.46 -1.90
C SER A 173 -12.17 0.99 -2.27
N CYS A 174 -10.99 0.50 -2.61
CA CYS A 174 -10.73 -0.92 -2.83
C CYS A 174 -9.26 -1.25 -2.48
N PRO A 175 -9.02 -2.28 -1.68
CA PRO A 175 -7.67 -2.62 -1.22
C PRO A 175 -6.72 -3.14 -2.29
N HIS A 176 -7.09 -3.47 -3.48
CA HIS A 176 -6.22 -4.20 -4.41
C HIS A 176 -6.09 -3.58 -5.79
N GLY A 177 -6.56 -2.35 -5.93
CA GLY A 177 -6.38 -1.57 -7.15
C GLY A 177 -7.36 -1.91 -8.28
N PRO A 178 -7.23 -1.20 -9.40
CA PRO A 178 -8.08 -1.33 -10.55
C PRO A 178 -7.68 -2.50 -11.46
N ALA A 179 -8.52 -2.77 -12.47
CA ALA A 179 -8.25 -3.71 -13.55
C ALA A 179 -8.46 -3.04 -14.92
N VAL A 180 -7.84 -3.58 -15.97
CA VAL A 180 -8.07 -3.14 -17.33
C VAL A 180 -9.03 -4.11 -18.05
N LEU A 181 -10.04 -3.57 -18.72
CA LEU A 181 -10.98 -4.33 -19.55
C LEU A 181 -10.39 -4.60 -20.95
N ASN A 182 -10.94 -5.59 -21.67
CA ASN A 182 -10.51 -5.94 -23.02
C ASN A 182 -10.58 -4.77 -24.03
N ASN A 183 -11.41 -3.77 -23.76
CA ASN A 183 -11.54 -2.56 -24.60
C ASN A 183 -10.56 -1.43 -24.18
N GLY A 184 -9.61 -1.71 -23.29
CA GLY A 184 -8.62 -0.76 -22.78
C GLY A 184 -9.11 0.20 -21.69
N LYS A 185 -10.38 0.13 -21.28
CA LYS A 185 -10.90 0.94 -20.19
C LYS A 185 -10.41 0.40 -18.84
N VAL A 186 -10.04 1.30 -17.94
CA VAL A 186 -9.74 0.98 -16.55
C VAL A 186 -11.03 0.95 -15.76
N ILE A 187 -11.22 -0.11 -14.96
CA ILE A 187 -12.32 -0.24 -14.01
C ILE A 187 -11.75 -0.32 -12.58
N TYR A 188 -12.34 0.43 -11.67
CA TYR A 188 -12.05 0.38 -10.24
C TYR A 188 -13.35 0.15 -9.51
N VAL A 189 -13.45 -0.96 -8.76
CA VAL A 189 -14.69 -1.40 -8.11
C VAL A 189 -14.43 -1.53 -6.61
N GLY A 190 -15.27 -0.92 -5.82
CA GLY A 190 -15.12 -0.92 -4.37
C GLY A 190 -16.36 -0.37 -3.67
N THR A 191 -16.18 0.05 -2.44
CA THR A 191 -17.20 0.72 -1.64
C THR A 191 -17.04 2.23 -1.73
N VAL A 192 -18.14 2.96 -1.59
CA VAL A 192 -18.12 4.41 -1.37
C VAL A 192 -17.87 4.65 0.13
N TRP A 193 -17.03 5.62 0.47
CA TRP A 193 -16.76 6.04 1.85
C TRP A 193 -17.96 6.72 2.48
#